data_7b6678aad2dd8ea82a56d748825c54f2
#
_entry.id   7b6678aad2dd8ea82a56d748825c54f2
#
_cell.length_a   1.000
_cell.length_b   1.000
_cell.length_c   1.000
_cell.angle_alpha   90.00
_cell.angle_beta   90.00
_cell.angle_gamma   90.00
#
_symmetry.space_group_name_H-M   'P 1'
#
loop_
_entity.id
_entity.type
_entity.pdbx_description
1 polymer ?
#
loop_
_entity_poly.entity_id
_entity_poly.type
_entity_poly.pdbx_seq_one_letter_code
_entity_poly.pdbx_strand_id
1 'polypeptide(L)'
;MKTFTKNIIMVAIMLLAMGTGSAVAQNLRDANYNIVGKIAANGTVRNSNYDPIGYFNTDGTIANGKGKTVGRIDAKMQIYNKAGERIGFINTDGSVYDGESKLLGDIEVKSGKVTTPTGEVLGFANGISIQRVAAYYFFDFFK
;
A
#
# COMPACT_ATOMS: atom_id res chain seq x y z
N MET A 1 39.14 21.24 5.03
CA MET A 1 38.37 22.02 4.09
C MET A 1 37.90 21.18 2.97
N LYS A 2 38.77 20.66 2.17
CA LYS A 2 38.42 19.86 1.04
C LYS A 2 37.60 18.63 1.40
N THR A 3 37.99 18.00 2.47
CA THR A 3 37.27 16.84 2.97
C THR A 3 35.85 17.18 3.29
N PHE A 4 35.66 18.30 3.88
CA PHE A 4 34.35 18.78 4.25
C PHE A 4 33.45 18.96 3.04
N THR A 5 33.98 19.54 1.96
CA THR A 5 33.26 19.74 0.75
C THR A 5 32.86 18.40 0.10
N LYS A 6 33.77 17.47 0.11
CA LYS A 6 33.50 16.14 -0.42
C LYS A 6 32.36 15.45 0.31
N ASN A 7 32.37 15.56 1.61
CA ASN A 7 31.33 14.93 2.41
C ASN A 7 29.97 15.49 2.07
N ILE A 8 29.89 16.77 1.86
CA ILE A 8 28.64 17.42 1.49
C ILE A 8 28.12 16.89 0.16
N ILE A 9 29.01 16.75 -0.80
CA ILE A 9 28.65 16.26 -2.12
C ILE A 9 28.14 14.83 -2.04
N MET A 10 28.79 14.00 -1.27
CA MET A 10 28.38 12.61 -1.11
C MET A 10 26.98 12.50 -0.52
N VAL A 11 26.71 13.30 0.50
CA VAL A 11 25.40 13.28 1.12
C VAL A 11 24.33 13.68 0.12
N ALA A 12 24.60 14.68 -0.68
CA ALA A 12 23.66 15.14 -1.70
C ALA A 12 23.37 14.05 -2.72
N ILE A 13 24.39 13.33 -3.13
CA ILE A 13 24.22 12.25 -4.09
C ILE A 13 23.37 11.12 -3.52
N MET A 14 23.62 10.77 -2.28
CA MET A 14 22.85 9.71 -1.65
C MET A 14 21.39 10.09 -1.51
N LEU A 15 21.13 11.31 -1.11
CA LEU A 15 19.76 11.79 -1.00
C LEU A 15 19.05 11.73 -2.35
N LEU A 16 19.75 12.12 -3.37
CA LEU A 16 19.19 12.10 -4.72
C LEU A 16 18.83 10.67 -5.13
N ALA A 17 19.72 9.73 -4.90
CA ALA A 17 19.47 8.35 -5.26
C ALA A 17 18.29 7.78 -4.50
N MET A 18 18.22 8.07 -3.21
CA MET A 18 17.11 7.60 -2.39
C MET A 18 15.81 8.24 -2.82
N GLY A 19 15.83 9.53 -3.09
CA GLY A 19 14.66 10.23 -3.56
C GLY A 19 14.14 9.66 -4.86
N THR A 20 15.04 9.34 -5.76
CA THR A 20 14.66 8.75 -7.04
C THR A 20 13.99 7.41 -6.85
N GLY A 21 14.58 6.55 -5.99
CA GLY A 21 14.01 5.23 -5.75
C GLY A 21 12.66 5.28 -5.08
N SER A 22 12.49 6.17 -4.11
CA SER A 22 11.23 6.25 -3.37
C SER A 22 10.13 6.96 -4.14
N ALA A 23 10.47 7.71 -5.17
CA ALA A 23 9.49 8.46 -5.96
C ALA A 23 8.75 7.58 -6.97
N VAL A 24 9.25 6.37 -7.23
CA VAL A 24 8.66 5.50 -8.25
C VAL A 24 7.40 4.84 -7.71
N ALA A 25 6.33 4.88 -8.51
CA ALA A 25 5.09 4.20 -8.16
C ALA A 25 5.29 2.69 -8.17
N GLN A 26 4.65 2.01 -7.23
CA GLN A 26 4.73 0.56 -7.11
C GLN A 26 3.53 -0.08 -7.80
N ASN A 27 3.80 -1.14 -8.55
CA ASN A 27 2.78 -1.83 -9.33
C ASN A 27 1.95 -2.77 -8.47
N LEU A 28 0.65 -2.79 -8.77
CA LEU A 28 -0.27 -3.79 -8.27
C LEU A 28 -0.54 -4.75 -9.41
N ARG A 29 -0.42 -6.05 -9.13
CA ARG A 29 -0.57 -7.07 -10.16
C ARG A 29 -1.64 -8.09 -9.78
N ASP A 30 -2.28 -8.67 -10.78
CA ASP A 30 -3.24 -9.75 -10.57
C ASP A 30 -2.52 -11.10 -10.42
N ALA A 31 -3.29 -12.19 -10.33
CA ALA A 31 -2.74 -13.53 -10.17
C ALA A 31 -1.90 -13.99 -11.36
N ASN A 32 -2.15 -13.43 -12.54
CA ASN A 32 -1.40 -13.73 -13.75
C ASN A 32 -0.22 -12.78 -13.96
N TYR A 33 0.08 -11.99 -12.95
CA TYR A 33 1.19 -11.04 -12.93
C TYR A 33 0.99 -9.83 -13.86
N ASN A 34 -0.23 -9.60 -14.34
CA ASN A 34 -0.56 -8.42 -15.13
C ASN A 34 -0.70 -7.20 -14.23
N ILE A 35 -0.24 -6.05 -14.69
CA ILE A 35 -0.39 -4.82 -13.92
C ILE A 35 -1.85 -4.38 -13.99
N VAL A 36 -2.50 -4.28 -12.82
CA VAL A 36 -3.89 -3.84 -12.71
C VAL A 36 -4.01 -2.46 -12.06
N GLY A 37 -2.92 -1.93 -11.55
CA GLY A 37 -2.91 -0.61 -10.93
C GLY A 37 -1.55 -0.24 -10.38
N LYS A 38 -1.50 0.92 -9.75
CA LYS A 38 -0.28 1.44 -9.13
C LYS A 38 -0.62 2.23 -7.89
N ILE A 39 0.29 2.19 -6.93
CA ILE A 39 0.21 3.07 -5.75
C ILE A 39 1.47 3.92 -5.74
N ALA A 40 1.32 5.22 -5.86
CA ALA A 40 2.44 6.14 -5.84
C ALA A 40 2.95 6.36 -4.41
N ALA A 41 4.16 6.85 -4.28
CA ALA A 41 4.75 7.14 -2.97
C ALA A 41 3.89 8.11 -2.16
N ASN A 42 3.22 9.05 -2.83
CA ASN A 42 2.34 10.02 -2.16
C ASN A 42 0.97 9.44 -1.79
N GLY A 43 0.71 8.16 -2.08
CA GLY A 43 -0.53 7.50 -1.71
C GLY A 43 -1.60 7.46 -2.77
N THR A 44 -1.38 8.07 -3.94
CA THR A 44 -2.36 8.02 -5.03
C THR A 44 -2.47 6.61 -5.59
N VAL A 45 -3.69 6.09 -5.68
CA VAL A 45 -3.99 4.78 -6.25
C VAL A 45 -4.57 4.99 -7.64
N ARG A 46 -3.97 4.31 -8.64
CA ARG A 46 -4.41 4.42 -10.02
C ARG A 46 -4.75 3.05 -10.56
N ASN A 47 -5.70 3.00 -11.49
CA ASN A 47 -6.07 1.75 -12.17
C ASN A 47 -5.13 1.50 -13.36
N SER A 48 -5.40 0.46 -14.15
CA SER A 48 -4.57 0.09 -15.29
C SER A 48 -4.57 1.14 -16.41
N ASN A 49 -5.60 1.99 -16.46
CA ASN A 49 -5.67 3.11 -17.40
C ASN A 49 -5.01 4.36 -16.86
N TYR A 50 -4.37 4.24 -15.71
CA TYR A 50 -3.68 5.32 -15.03
C TYR A 50 -4.60 6.41 -14.47
N ASP A 51 -5.90 6.12 -14.35
CA ASP A 51 -6.84 7.03 -13.71
C ASP A 51 -6.74 6.94 -12.19
N PRO A 52 -6.79 8.06 -11.47
CA PRO A 52 -6.78 8.01 -10.01
C PRO A 52 -8.12 7.47 -9.52
N ILE A 53 -8.07 6.38 -8.76
CA ILE A 53 -9.26 5.74 -8.19
C ILE A 53 -9.36 5.87 -6.69
N GLY A 54 -8.34 6.43 -6.05
CA GLY A 54 -8.36 6.66 -4.62
C GLY A 54 -7.04 7.16 -4.08
N TYR A 55 -7.03 7.41 -2.77
CA TYR A 55 -5.88 8.02 -2.11
C TYR A 55 -5.70 7.46 -0.71
N PHE A 56 -4.44 7.11 -0.38
CA PHE A 56 -4.04 6.84 0.99
C PHE A 56 -3.40 8.13 1.52
N ASN A 57 -4.08 8.79 2.44
CA ASN A 57 -3.60 10.07 2.98
C ASN A 57 -2.63 9.85 4.13
N THR A 58 -1.80 10.85 4.40
CA THR A 58 -0.78 10.75 5.44
C THR A 58 -1.36 10.66 6.85
N ASP A 59 -2.60 11.12 7.03
CA ASP A 59 -3.28 11.03 8.33
C ASP A 59 -3.95 9.66 8.56
N GLY A 60 -3.79 8.72 7.62
CA GLY A 60 -4.35 7.39 7.71
C GLY A 60 -5.73 7.24 7.06
N THR A 61 -6.34 8.32 6.62
CA THR A 61 -7.64 8.22 5.93
C THR A 61 -7.46 7.70 4.51
N ILE A 62 -8.51 7.05 4.01
CA ILE A 62 -8.57 6.53 2.65
C ILE A 62 -9.69 7.26 1.94
N ALA A 63 -9.39 7.79 0.75
CA ALA A 63 -10.37 8.51 -0.04
C ALA A 63 -10.61 7.82 -1.38
N ASN A 64 -11.80 8.00 -1.96
CA ASN A 64 -12.09 7.51 -3.30
C ASN A 64 -11.50 8.45 -4.35
N GLY A 65 -11.73 8.16 -5.63
CA GLY A 65 -11.18 8.96 -6.73
C GLY A 65 -11.68 10.40 -6.77
N LYS A 66 -12.77 10.69 -6.08
CA LYS A 66 -13.31 12.05 -5.96
C LYS A 66 -12.81 12.78 -4.73
N GLY A 67 -11.91 12.15 -3.98
CA GLY A 67 -11.35 12.74 -2.77
C GLY A 67 -12.23 12.61 -1.52
N LYS A 68 -13.30 11.81 -1.60
CA LYS A 68 -14.20 11.63 -0.46
C LYS A 68 -13.68 10.51 0.43
N THR A 69 -13.64 10.74 1.73
CA THR A 69 -13.17 9.73 2.69
C THR A 69 -14.11 8.53 2.70
N VAL A 70 -13.54 7.34 2.54
CA VAL A 70 -14.30 6.08 2.54
C VAL A 70 -13.85 5.14 3.65
N GLY A 71 -12.77 5.46 4.36
CA GLY A 71 -12.28 4.64 5.45
C GLY A 71 -10.98 5.18 6.02
N ARG A 72 -10.35 4.40 6.90
CA ARG A 72 -9.05 4.76 7.45
C ARG A 72 -8.32 3.54 7.99
N ILE A 73 -7.01 3.66 8.09
CA ILE A 73 -6.15 2.68 8.75
C ILE A 73 -5.42 3.41 9.86
N ASP A 74 -5.49 2.89 11.09
CA ASP A 74 -4.82 3.54 12.22
C ASP A 74 -3.39 3.04 12.41
N ALA A 75 -2.69 3.58 13.41
CA ALA A 75 -1.31 3.24 13.68
C ALA A 75 -1.12 1.79 14.16
N LYS A 76 -2.19 1.15 14.60
CA LYS A 76 -2.18 -0.24 15.05
C LYS A 76 -2.65 -1.21 13.97
N MET A 77 -2.69 -0.76 12.72
CA MET A 77 -3.07 -1.56 11.57
C MET A 77 -4.52 -2.07 11.64
N GLN A 78 -5.39 -1.31 12.29
CA GLN A 78 -6.83 -1.56 12.29
C GLN A 78 -7.45 -0.81 11.13
N ILE A 79 -8.40 -1.44 10.45
CA ILE A 79 -9.05 -0.86 9.28
C ILE A 79 -10.51 -0.55 9.63
N TYR A 80 -10.94 0.68 9.30
CA TYR A 80 -12.28 1.17 9.60
C TYR A 80 -12.98 1.62 8.34
N ASN A 81 -14.29 1.44 8.30
CA ASN A 81 -15.10 1.96 7.20
C ASN A 81 -15.43 3.43 7.43
N LYS A 82 -16.21 4.00 6.51
CA LYS A 82 -16.61 5.40 6.56
C LYS A 82 -17.38 5.76 7.83
N ALA A 83 -18.15 4.80 8.36
CA ALA A 83 -18.92 5.01 9.58
C ALA A 83 -18.09 4.90 10.86
N GLY A 84 -16.81 4.57 10.74
CA GLY A 84 -15.94 4.41 11.89
C GLY A 84 -15.97 3.02 12.52
N GLU A 85 -16.63 2.06 11.87
CA GLU A 85 -16.67 0.68 12.35
C GLU A 85 -15.40 -0.04 11.92
N ARG A 86 -14.83 -0.84 12.82
CA ARG A 86 -13.68 -1.67 12.46
C ARG A 86 -14.13 -2.80 11.56
N ILE A 87 -13.61 -2.84 10.36
CA ILE A 87 -13.95 -3.87 9.37
C ILE A 87 -12.82 -4.88 9.17
N GLY A 88 -11.67 -4.65 9.77
CA GLY A 88 -10.58 -5.60 9.70
C GLY A 88 -9.33 -5.12 10.39
N PHE A 89 -8.31 -5.97 10.36
CA PHE A 89 -6.99 -5.62 10.88
C PHE A 89 -5.92 -6.48 10.22
N ILE A 90 -4.69 -6.02 10.32
CA ILE A 90 -3.54 -6.66 9.71
C ILE A 90 -2.51 -6.93 10.79
N ASN A 91 -1.98 -8.16 10.82
CA ASN A 91 -0.88 -8.50 11.70
C ASN A 91 0.46 -8.18 11.01
N THR A 92 1.49 -8.00 11.81
CA THR A 92 2.82 -7.65 11.27
C THR A 92 3.43 -8.76 10.42
N ASP A 93 2.93 -9.99 10.56
CA ASP A 93 3.38 -11.12 9.74
C ASP A 93 2.72 -11.16 8.36
N GLY A 94 1.79 -10.24 8.07
CA GLY A 94 1.10 -10.13 6.80
C GLY A 94 -0.27 -10.78 6.74
N SER A 95 -0.74 -11.43 7.82
CA SER A 95 -2.08 -12.00 7.82
C SER A 95 -3.13 -10.91 7.98
N VAL A 96 -4.22 -11.05 7.24
CA VAL A 96 -5.30 -10.05 7.16
C VAL A 96 -6.60 -10.67 7.63
N TYR A 97 -7.29 -9.97 8.51
CA TYR A 97 -8.52 -10.46 9.13
C TYR A 97 -9.65 -9.46 8.93
N ASP A 98 -10.90 -9.96 8.94
CA ASP A 98 -12.06 -9.07 8.92
C ASP A 98 -12.38 -8.59 10.34
N GLY A 99 -13.48 -7.83 10.48
CA GLY A 99 -13.86 -7.26 11.77
C GLY A 99 -14.26 -8.29 12.82
N GLU A 100 -14.57 -9.52 12.40
CA GLU A 100 -14.94 -10.62 13.29
C GLU A 100 -13.77 -11.58 13.53
N SER A 101 -12.58 -11.18 13.16
CA SER A 101 -11.33 -11.94 13.30
C SER A 101 -11.27 -13.20 12.44
N LYS A 102 -12.00 -13.20 11.31
CA LYS A 102 -11.92 -14.27 10.34
C LYS A 102 -10.79 -13.96 9.37
N LEU A 103 -9.95 -14.96 9.10
CA LEU A 103 -8.82 -14.80 8.18
C LEU A 103 -9.32 -14.55 6.76
N LEU A 104 -8.91 -13.44 6.16
CA LEU A 104 -9.21 -13.09 4.77
C LEU A 104 -8.10 -13.52 3.83
N GLY A 105 -6.88 -13.62 4.32
CA GLY A 105 -5.74 -14.04 3.52
C GLY A 105 -4.43 -13.57 4.10
N ASP A 106 -3.38 -13.68 3.29
CA ASP A 106 -2.02 -13.35 3.69
C ASP A 106 -1.32 -12.50 2.66
N ILE A 107 -0.44 -11.65 3.14
CA ILE A 107 0.49 -10.88 2.31
C ILE A 107 1.89 -11.33 2.70
N GLU A 108 2.61 -11.93 1.76
CA GLU A 108 4.00 -12.29 2.00
C GLU A 108 4.84 -11.02 2.01
N VAL A 109 5.38 -10.67 3.15
CA VAL A 109 6.01 -9.36 3.36
C VAL A 109 7.17 -9.13 2.40
N LYS A 110 7.97 -10.15 2.12
CA LYS A 110 9.14 -9.99 1.27
C LYS A 110 8.84 -9.84 -0.21
N SER A 111 7.91 -10.63 -0.72
CA SER A 111 7.62 -10.69 -2.15
C SER A 111 6.41 -9.85 -2.55
N GLY A 112 5.54 -9.53 -1.59
CA GLY A 112 4.29 -8.86 -1.87
C GLY A 112 3.22 -9.78 -2.43
N LYS A 113 3.43 -11.11 -2.40
CA LYS A 113 2.43 -12.05 -2.89
C LYS A 113 1.22 -12.06 -1.97
N VAL A 114 0.03 -11.95 -2.56
CA VAL A 114 -1.24 -11.88 -1.82
C VAL A 114 -2.02 -13.16 -2.10
N THR A 115 -2.43 -13.85 -1.03
CA THR A 115 -3.11 -15.14 -1.15
C THR A 115 -4.37 -15.19 -0.31
N THR A 116 -5.31 -16.08 -0.71
CA THR A 116 -6.49 -16.42 0.08
C THR A 116 -6.10 -17.34 1.24
N PRO A 117 -7.02 -17.63 2.18
CA PRO A 117 -6.73 -18.57 3.27
C PRO A 117 -6.39 -19.98 2.78
N THR A 118 -6.83 -20.36 1.57
CA THR A 118 -6.52 -21.67 1.00
C THR A 118 -5.28 -21.66 0.13
N GLY A 119 -4.58 -20.52 0.04
CA GLY A 119 -3.32 -20.42 -0.70
C GLY A 119 -3.47 -20.02 -2.16
N GLU A 120 -4.68 -19.70 -2.60
CA GLU A 120 -4.89 -19.21 -3.97
C GLU A 120 -4.31 -17.82 -4.12
N VAL A 121 -3.57 -17.58 -5.20
CA VAL A 121 -2.93 -16.28 -5.42
C VAL A 121 -3.94 -15.26 -5.92
N LEU A 122 -4.02 -14.12 -5.24
CA LEU A 122 -4.85 -13.00 -5.67
C LEU A 122 -4.05 -11.98 -6.47
N GLY A 123 -2.77 -11.82 -6.16
CA GLY A 123 -1.94 -10.88 -6.87
C GLY A 123 -0.58 -10.68 -6.22
N PHE A 124 0.11 -9.64 -6.69
CA PHE A 124 1.46 -9.33 -6.23
C PHE A 124 1.61 -7.82 -6.10
N ALA A 125 2.20 -7.38 -5.00
CA ALA A 125 2.35 -5.95 -4.71
C ALA A 125 3.68 -5.67 -4.00
N ASN A 126 4.77 -6.04 -4.64
CA ASN A 126 6.10 -5.89 -4.07
C ASN A 126 6.44 -4.41 -3.85
N GLY A 127 7.04 -4.11 -2.70
CA GLY A 127 7.52 -2.76 -2.41
C GLY A 127 6.46 -1.80 -1.87
N ILE A 128 5.23 -2.28 -1.65
CA ILE A 128 4.14 -1.47 -1.09
C ILE A 128 3.93 -1.92 0.36
N SER A 129 3.61 -0.98 1.25
CA SER A 129 3.34 -1.33 2.65
C SER A 129 2.17 -2.30 2.74
N ILE A 130 2.25 -3.23 3.70
CA ILE A 130 1.21 -4.27 3.83
C ILE A 130 -0.17 -3.68 4.13
N GLN A 131 -0.23 -2.52 4.80
CA GLN A 131 -1.50 -1.85 5.09
C GLN A 131 -2.21 -1.45 3.80
N ARG A 132 -1.46 -0.86 2.87
CA ARG A 132 -2.04 -0.43 1.60
C ARG A 132 -2.40 -1.62 0.71
N VAL A 133 -1.57 -2.65 0.73
CA VAL A 133 -1.83 -3.89 -0.01
C VAL A 133 -3.11 -4.54 0.50
N ALA A 134 -3.27 -4.65 1.82
CA ALA A 134 -4.46 -5.23 2.42
C ALA A 134 -5.71 -4.44 2.06
N ALA A 135 -5.63 -3.12 2.15
CA ALA A 135 -6.77 -2.25 1.81
C ALA A 135 -7.18 -2.42 0.36
N TYR A 136 -6.21 -2.60 -0.53
CA TYR A 136 -6.51 -2.74 -1.95
C TYR A 136 -7.12 -4.10 -2.29
N TYR A 137 -6.53 -5.20 -1.81
CA TYR A 137 -6.94 -6.54 -2.23
C TYR A 137 -8.10 -7.12 -1.42
N PHE A 138 -8.24 -6.76 -0.15
CA PHE A 138 -9.20 -7.41 0.74
C PHE A 138 -10.39 -6.55 1.14
N PHE A 139 -10.33 -5.25 0.89
CA PHE A 139 -11.41 -4.33 1.29
C PHE A 139 -11.82 -3.47 0.10
N ASP A 140 -13.11 -3.18 -0.01
CA ASP A 140 -13.69 -2.58 -1.23
C ASP A 140 -13.65 -1.06 -1.23
N PHE A 141 -12.49 -0.46 -0.95
CA PHE A 141 -12.39 1.00 -0.90
C PHE A 141 -12.35 1.67 -2.28
N PHE A 142 -11.88 0.95 -3.30
CA PHE A 142 -11.59 1.56 -4.60
C PHE A 142 -12.46 1.02 -5.73
N LYS A 143 -13.59 0.46 -5.40
CA LYS A 143 -14.54 -0.06 -6.40
C LYS A 143 -15.74 0.84 -6.58
#